data_008a062faa17d9f6d98078b740bd3598
#
_entry.id   008a062faa17d9f6d98078b740bd3598
#
_cell.length_a   1.000
_cell.length_b   1.000
_cell.length_c   1.000
_cell.angle_alpha   90.00
_cell.angle_beta   90.00
_cell.angle_gamma   90.00
#
_symmetry.space_group_name_H-M   'P 1'
#
loop_
_entity.id
_entity.type
_entity.pdbx_description
1 polymer ?
#
loop_
_entity_poly.entity_id
_entity_poly.type
_entity_poly.pdbx_seq_one_letter_code
_entity_poly.pdbx_strand_id
1 'polypeptide(L)'
;MKCLVTGGSGFIGSNLILHLTNDLKYKVFNIDRLTYASNDFFFKHIVNKSLYSFKRVDICKTNKVLNVLKKFRPDIILHLAAESHVDRSIDKPNDFIQTNIIGTFSILEASQKYFSDLKLNRKNIFKFIHVS
;
A
#
# COMPACT_ATOMS: atom_id res chain seq x y z
N MET A 1 -14.92 6.49 -0.89
CA MET A 1 -13.98 5.62 -1.62
C MET A 1 -13.06 4.90 -0.62
N LYS A 2 -12.63 3.69 -0.93
CA LYS A 2 -11.70 2.90 -0.10
C LYS A 2 -10.38 2.73 -0.84
N CYS A 3 -9.28 3.19 -0.23
CA CYS A 3 -7.94 3.13 -0.80
C CYS A 3 -7.04 2.21 0.03
N LEU A 4 -6.42 1.22 -0.60
CA LEU A 4 -5.28 0.53 -0.01
C LEU A 4 -4.00 1.26 -0.43
N VAL A 5 -3.16 1.62 0.53
CA VAL A 5 -1.85 2.23 0.28
C VAL A 5 -0.79 1.25 0.76
N THR A 6 0.20 0.96 -0.08
CA THR A 6 1.41 0.23 0.35
C THR A 6 2.58 1.20 0.44
N GLY A 7 3.45 1.01 1.42
CA GLY A 7 4.53 1.96 1.67
C GLY A 7 4.02 3.30 2.23
N GLY A 8 2.85 3.27 2.86
CA GLY A 8 2.21 4.48 3.38
C GLY A 8 2.90 5.10 4.59
N SER A 9 3.83 4.40 5.23
CA SER A 9 4.64 4.94 6.31
C SER A 9 5.92 5.65 5.81
N GLY A 10 6.20 5.61 4.51
CA GLY A 10 7.28 6.37 3.88
C GLY A 10 6.92 7.84 3.69
N PHE A 11 7.89 8.64 3.20
CA PHE A 11 7.72 10.10 3.03
C PHE A 11 6.55 10.45 2.10
N ILE A 12 6.54 9.90 0.87
CA ILE A 12 5.45 10.17 -0.10
C ILE A 12 4.14 9.58 0.39
N GLY A 13 4.16 8.32 0.87
CA GLY A 13 2.97 7.60 1.29
C GLY A 13 2.25 8.25 2.46
N SER A 14 2.98 8.78 3.46
CA SER A 14 2.39 9.46 4.61
C SER A 14 1.67 10.76 4.21
N ASN A 15 2.27 11.57 3.34
CA ASN A 15 1.64 12.78 2.81
C ASN A 15 0.39 12.45 1.97
N LEU A 16 0.47 11.42 1.14
CA LEU A 16 -0.68 10.94 0.37
C LEU A 16 -1.83 10.49 1.29
N ILE A 17 -1.53 9.73 2.35
CA ILE A 17 -2.55 9.30 3.32
C ILE A 17 -3.22 10.48 4.00
N LEU A 18 -2.46 11.51 4.39
CA LEU A 18 -3.02 12.73 4.97
C LEU A 18 -3.99 13.41 4.00
N HIS A 19 -3.61 13.57 2.73
CA HIS A 19 -4.48 14.12 1.70
C HIS A 19 -5.75 13.28 1.49
N LEU A 20 -5.61 11.96 1.36
CA LEU A 20 -6.74 11.06 1.17
C LEU A 20 -7.74 11.09 2.33
N THR A 21 -7.23 11.16 3.58
CA THR A 21 -8.09 11.12 4.77
C THR A 21 -8.62 12.48 5.16
N ASN A 22 -7.78 13.53 5.13
CA ASN A 22 -8.15 14.85 5.63
C ASN A 22 -8.89 15.69 4.61
N ASP A 23 -8.52 15.63 3.33
CA ASP A 23 -9.11 16.46 2.29
C ASP A 23 -10.22 15.71 1.55
N LEU A 24 -9.92 14.50 1.04
CA LEU A 24 -10.88 13.72 0.25
C LEU A 24 -11.84 12.87 1.09
N LYS A 25 -11.62 12.74 2.40
CA LYS A 25 -12.44 11.92 3.32
C LYS A 25 -12.57 10.46 2.90
N TYR A 26 -11.53 9.91 2.28
CA TYR A 26 -11.49 8.52 1.86
C TYR A 26 -11.10 7.61 3.03
N LYS A 27 -11.63 6.38 3.01
CA LYS A 27 -11.21 5.35 3.96
C LYS A 27 -9.93 4.70 3.47
N VAL A 28 -8.85 4.81 4.25
CA VAL A 28 -7.51 4.34 3.88
C VAL A 28 -7.11 3.16 4.76
N PHE A 29 -6.60 2.12 4.11
CA PHE A 29 -5.91 1.02 4.76
C PHE A 29 -4.44 1.04 4.32
N ASN A 30 -3.54 1.33 5.25
CA ASN A 30 -2.11 1.32 5.01
C ASN A 30 -1.51 -0.04 5.33
N ILE A 31 -0.75 -0.60 4.40
CA ILE A 31 0.14 -1.74 4.67
C ILE A 31 1.57 -1.32 4.44
N ASP A 32 2.41 -1.60 5.43
CA ASP A 32 3.82 -1.28 5.40
C ASP A 32 4.60 -2.34 6.19
N ARG A 33 5.81 -2.59 5.79
CA ARG A 33 6.71 -3.51 6.49
C ARG A 33 7.38 -2.86 7.70
N LEU A 34 7.34 -1.52 7.77
CA LEU A 34 8.01 -0.66 8.76
C LEU A 34 9.53 -0.90 8.75
N THR A 35 10.20 -0.25 7.84
CA THR A 35 11.65 -0.20 7.76
C THR A 35 12.18 1.06 8.47
N TYR A 36 13.49 1.26 8.44
CA TYR A 36 14.15 2.46 8.96
C TYR A 36 13.63 3.77 8.35
N ALA A 37 13.05 3.73 7.14
CA ALA A 37 12.48 4.90 6.45
C ALA A 37 11.04 5.22 6.88
N SER A 38 10.46 4.43 7.78
CA SER A 38 9.09 4.61 8.22
C SER A 38 8.97 5.80 9.17
N ASN A 39 7.94 6.62 8.95
CA ASN A 39 7.60 7.76 9.77
C ASN A 39 6.17 7.61 10.33
N ASP A 40 6.05 7.26 11.60
CA ASP A 40 4.74 7.09 12.26
C ASP A 40 4.18 8.43 12.78
N PHE A 41 4.95 9.51 12.75
CA PHE A 41 4.50 10.81 13.27
C PHE A 41 3.32 11.41 12.49
N PHE A 42 3.15 11.07 11.20
CA PHE A 42 2.05 11.56 10.41
C PHE A 42 0.66 11.18 10.96
N PHE A 43 0.57 10.06 11.67
CA PHE A 43 -0.70 9.57 12.25
C PHE A 43 -1.35 10.61 13.18
N LYS A 44 -0.57 11.44 13.86
CA LYS A 44 -1.06 12.51 14.73
C LYS A 44 -1.86 13.56 13.95
N HIS A 45 -1.54 13.76 12.68
CA HIS A 45 -2.13 14.78 11.80
C HIS A 45 -3.39 14.28 11.07
N ILE A 46 -3.77 13.01 11.23
CA ILE A 46 -5.04 12.50 10.71
C ILE A 46 -6.17 13.04 11.60
N VAL A 47 -7.02 13.87 11.02
CA VAL A 47 -8.14 14.54 11.71
C VAL A 47 -9.19 13.51 12.15
N ASN A 48 -9.67 12.68 11.22
CA ASN A 48 -10.63 11.63 11.54
C ASN A 48 -9.96 10.25 11.47
N LYS A 49 -9.53 9.77 12.63
CA LYS A 49 -8.82 8.49 12.76
C LYS A 49 -9.65 7.28 12.37
N SER A 50 -10.98 7.38 12.33
CA SER A 50 -11.86 6.28 11.88
C SER A 50 -11.71 5.99 10.37
N LEU A 51 -11.16 6.94 9.61
CA LEU A 51 -10.87 6.78 8.19
C LEU A 51 -9.57 6.05 7.90
N TYR A 52 -8.73 5.84 8.91
CA TYR A 52 -7.41 5.23 8.75
C TYR A 52 -7.30 3.91 9.50
N SER A 53 -6.71 2.93 8.83
CA SER A 53 -6.34 1.64 9.43
C SER A 53 -4.94 1.26 8.95
N PHE A 54 -4.18 0.62 9.83
CA PHE A 54 -2.83 0.17 9.55
C PHE A 54 -2.67 -1.32 9.86
N LYS A 55 -1.85 -1.99 9.07
CA LYS A 55 -1.36 -3.32 9.38
C LYS A 55 0.06 -3.51 8.88
N ARG A 56 0.93 -4.04 9.75
CA ARG A 56 2.28 -4.43 9.34
C ARG A 56 2.22 -5.65 8.45
N VAL A 57 2.50 -5.47 7.16
CA VAL A 57 2.49 -6.52 6.13
C VAL A 57 3.64 -6.28 5.17
N ASP A 58 4.41 -7.32 4.91
CA ASP A 58 5.37 -7.35 3.82
C ASP A 58 4.66 -7.70 2.52
N ILE A 59 4.81 -6.84 1.50
CA ILE A 59 4.16 -7.01 0.18
C ILE A 59 4.62 -8.29 -0.55
N CYS A 60 5.80 -8.84 -0.22
CA CYS A 60 6.27 -10.12 -0.75
C CYS A 60 5.43 -11.32 -0.26
N LYS A 61 4.52 -11.13 0.69
CA LYS A 61 3.65 -12.18 1.24
C LYS A 61 2.27 -12.13 0.57
N THR A 62 2.17 -12.62 -0.66
CA THR A 62 0.96 -12.60 -1.51
C THR A 62 -0.31 -12.96 -0.73
N ASN A 63 -0.31 -14.06 0.04
CA ASN A 63 -1.49 -14.50 0.80
C ASN A 63 -1.90 -13.51 1.90
N LYS A 64 -0.93 -12.85 2.57
CA LYS A 64 -1.23 -11.84 3.59
C LYS A 64 -1.85 -10.59 2.95
N VAL A 65 -1.32 -10.17 1.80
CA VAL A 65 -1.87 -9.06 1.00
C VAL A 65 -3.28 -9.40 0.53
N LEU A 66 -3.48 -10.57 -0.08
CA LEU A 66 -4.79 -11.02 -0.55
C LEU A 66 -5.84 -11.05 0.57
N ASN A 67 -5.47 -11.49 1.77
CA ASN A 67 -6.36 -11.47 2.92
C ASN A 67 -6.79 -10.05 3.32
N VAL A 68 -5.86 -9.08 3.24
CA VAL A 68 -6.19 -7.66 3.47
C VAL A 68 -7.15 -7.16 2.39
N LEU A 69 -6.89 -7.44 1.11
CA LEU A 69 -7.75 -7.05 0.00
C LEU A 69 -9.18 -7.59 0.16
N LYS A 70 -9.32 -8.88 0.48
CA LYS A 70 -10.63 -9.52 0.68
C LYS A 70 -11.41 -8.94 1.84
N LYS A 71 -10.74 -8.58 2.95
CA LYS A 71 -11.39 -7.99 4.14
C LYS A 71 -11.72 -6.52 3.94
N PHE A 72 -10.77 -5.72 3.47
CA PHE A 72 -10.95 -4.28 3.33
C PHE A 72 -11.79 -3.91 2.10
N ARG A 73 -11.67 -4.68 1.02
CA ARG A 73 -12.37 -4.48 -0.26
C ARG A 73 -12.12 -3.09 -0.84
N PRO A 74 -10.86 -2.75 -1.18
CA PRO A 74 -10.52 -1.44 -1.73
C PRO A 74 -11.17 -1.22 -3.12
N ASP A 75 -11.39 0.06 -3.43
CA ASP A 75 -11.74 0.52 -4.78
C ASP A 75 -10.46 0.82 -5.58
N ILE A 76 -9.41 1.28 -4.90
CA ILE A 76 -8.13 1.65 -5.49
C ILE A 76 -7.00 1.08 -4.62
N ILE A 77 -5.97 0.55 -5.30
CA ILE A 77 -4.67 0.25 -4.70
C ILE A 77 -3.67 1.28 -5.20
N LEU A 78 -2.98 1.93 -4.26
CA LEU A 78 -1.89 2.87 -4.50
C LEU A 78 -0.61 2.21 -4.00
N HIS A 79 0.19 1.69 -4.94
CA HIS A 79 1.40 0.94 -4.62
C HIS A 79 2.62 1.86 -4.66
N LEU A 80 3.10 2.25 -3.45
CA LEU A 80 4.26 3.10 -3.24
C LEU A 80 5.40 2.39 -2.49
N ALA A 81 5.17 1.15 -2.04
CA ALA A 81 6.20 0.40 -1.33
C ALA A 81 7.37 0.08 -2.28
N ALA A 82 8.52 0.63 -1.98
CA ALA A 82 9.76 0.42 -2.73
C ALA A 82 10.97 0.69 -1.81
N GLU A 83 12.10 0.07 -2.13
CA GLU A 83 13.41 0.53 -1.68
C GLU A 83 13.92 1.57 -2.69
N SER A 84 14.23 2.78 -2.22
CA SER A 84 14.57 3.92 -3.08
C SER A 84 15.91 4.59 -2.76
N HIS A 85 16.61 4.20 -1.70
CA HIS A 85 17.89 4.79 -1.30
C HIS A 85 19.04 4.22 -2.14
N VAL A 86 19.57 5.02 -3.06
CA VAL A 86 20.61 4.61 -4.03
C VAL A 86 21.84 3.98 -3.35
N ASP A 87 22.39 4.61 -2.31
CA ASP A 87 23.57 4.09 -1.62
C ASP A 87 23.35 2.68 -1.06
N ARG A 88 22.14 2.41 -0.55
CA ARG A 88 21.79 1.08 -0.06
C ARG A 88 21.60 0.05 -1.18
N SER A 89 21.32 0.48 -2.40
CA SER A 89 21.24 -0.44 -3.55
C SER A 89 22.57 -1.07 -3.88
N ILE A 90 23.67 -0.37 -3.58
CA ILE A 90 25.03 -0.85 -3.76
C ILE A 90 25.38 -1.84 -2.64
N ASP A 91 25.10 -1.48 -1.38
CA ASP A 91 25.45 -2.29 -0.22
C ASP A 91 24.54 -3.53 -0.04
N LYS A 92 23.25 -3.41 -0.39
CA LYS A 92 22.23 -4.46 -0.20
C LYS A 92 21.32 -4.62 -1.42
N PRO A 93 21.86 -5.01 -2.56
CA PRO A 93 21.07 -5.14 -3.80
C PRO A 93 19.91 -6.14 -3.68
N ASN A 94 20.05 -7.16 -2.85
CA ASN A 94 19.00 -8.15 -2.62
C ASN A 94 17.72 -7.53 -2.03
N ASP A 95 17.81 -6.53 -1.16
CA ASP A 95 16.65 -5.87 -0.58
C ASP A 95 15.83 -5.15 -1.68
N PHE A 96 16.52 -4.56 -2.67
CA PHE A 96 15.90 -3.93 -3.83
C PHE A 96 15.19 -4.93 -4.74
N ILE A 97 15.84 -6.05 -5.06
CA ILE A 97 15.22 -7.12 -5.85
C ILE A 97 14.00 -7.66 -5.12
N GLN A 98 14.13 -7.96 -3.84
CA GLN A 98 13.03 -8.50 -3.04
C GLN A 98 11.85 -7.51 -2.96
N THR A 99 12.09 -6.24 -2.68
CA THR A 99 11.00 -5.28 -2.53
C THR A 99 10.45 -4.82 -3.87
N ASN A 100 11.32 -4.38 -4.80
CA ASN A 100 10.87 -3.70 -6.00
C ASN A 100 10.45 -4.68 -7.12
N ILE A 101 11.02 -5.88 -7.16
CA ILE A 101 10.67 -6.90 -8.16
C ILE A 101 9.70 -7.91 -7.57
N ILE A 102 10.13 -8.68 -6.57
CA ILE A 102 9.32 -9.77 -6.01
C ILE A 102 8.10 -9.21 -5.26
N GLY A 103 8.28 -8.12 -4.51
CA GLY A 103 7.17 -7.45 -3.81
C GLY A 103 6.13 -6.90 -4.77
N THR A 104 6.55 -6.21 -5.85
CA THR A 104 5.64 -5.70 -6.88
C THR A 104 4.92 -6.83 -7.61
N PHE A 105 5.63 -7.90 -7.99
CA PHE A 105 5.01 -9.09 -8.56
C PHE A 105 3.96 -9.69 -7.61
N SER A 106 4.30 -9.85 -6.34
CA SER A 106 3.41 -10.45 -5.33
C SER A 106 2.13 -9.66 -5.10
N ILE A 107 2.22 -8.32 -5.07
CA ILE A 107 1.01 -7.48 -4.90
C ILE A 107 0.16 -7.46 -6.17
N LEU A 108 0.77 -7.50 -7.35
CA LEU A 108 0.04 -7.65 -8.62
C LEU A 108 -0.71 -8.98 -8.66
N GLU A 109 -0.06 -10.09 -8.29
CA GLU A 109 -0.69 -11.42 -8.21
C GLU A 109 -1.88 -11.42 -7.22
N ALA A 110 -1.69 -10.86 -6.02
CA ALA A 110 -2.76 -10.72 -5.04
C ALA A 110 -3.93 -9.87 -5.57
N SER A 111 -3.60 -8.78 -6.26
CA SER A 111 -4.59 -7.87 -6.85
C SER A 111 -5.36 -8.52 -7.99
N GLN A 112 -4.70 -9.31 -8.83
CA GLN A 112 -5.34 -10.07 -9.90
C GLN A 112 -6.32 -11.11 -9.33
N LYS A 113 -5.91 -11.87 -8.31
CA LYS A 113 -6.78 -12.83 -7.62
C LYS A 113 -7.99 -12.13 -7.00
N TYR A 114 -7.77 -10.99 -6.34
CA TYR A 114 -8.85 -10.18 -5.78
C TYR A 114 -9.79 -9.66 -6.87
N PHE A 115 -9.25 -9.11 -7.96
CA PHE A 115 -10.03 -8.59 -9.10
C PHE A 115 -10.89 -9.68 -9.74
N SER A 116 -10.37 -10.90 -9.90
CA SER A 116 -11.10 -12.03 -10.49
C SER A 116 -12.36 -12.36 -9.70
N ASP A 117 -12.31 -12.25 -8.37
CA ASP A 117 -13.42 -12.53 -7.44
C ASP A 117 -14.45 -11.39 -7.37
N LEU A 118 -14.18 -10.21 -7.98
CA LEU A 118 -15.09 -9.07 -7.93
C LEU A 118 -16.29 -9.25 -8.87
N LYS A 119 -17.46 -8.73 -8.45
CA LYS A 119 -18.62 -8.57 -9.32
C LYS A 119 -18.35 -7.49 -10.38
N LEU A 120 -19.04 -7.55 -11.51
CA LEU A 120 -18.81 -6.67 -12.67
C LEU A 120 -18.84 -5.17 -12.31
N ASN A 121 -19.82 -4.74 -11.52
CA ASN A 121 -19.93 -3.34 -11.09
C ASN A 121 -18.71 -2.86 -10.28
N ARG A 122 -18.08 -3.76 -9.51
CA ARG A 122 -16.86 -3.45 -8.75
C ARG A 122 -15.62 -3.49 -9.63
N LYS A 123 -15.57 -4.39 -10.62
CA LYS A 123 -14.47 -4.45 -11.60
C LYS A 123 -14.31 -3.15 -12.37
N ASN A 124 -15.43 -2.52 -12.73
CA ASN A 124 -15.42 -1.25 -13.49
C ASN A 124 -14.84 -0.06 -12.67
N ILE A 125 -14.88 -0.15 -11.34
CA ILE A 125 -14.38 0.91 -10.45
C ILE A 125 -12.95 0.63 -10.01
N PHE A 126 -12.58 -0.64 -9.85
CA PHE A 126 -11.29 -1.03 -9.28
C PHE A 126 -10.11 -0.55 -10.14
N LYS A 127 -9.12 0.04 -9.45
CA LYS A 127 -7.87 0.49 -10.08
C LYS A 127 -6.67 0.06 -9.26
N PHE A 128 -5.62 -0.32 -9.96
CA PHE A 128 -4.28 -0.50 -9.40
C PHE A 128 -3.36 0.58 -9.99
N ILE A 129 -2.77 1.39 -9.14
CA ILE A 129 -1.83 2.46 -9.52
C ILE A 129 -0.50 2.14 -8.89
N HIS A 130 0.52 1.95 -9.73
CA HIS A 130 1.90 1.77 -9.31
C HIS A 130 2.67 3.06 -9.50
N VAL A 131 3.36 3.50 -8.45
CA VAL A 131 4.26 4.66 -8.48
C VAL A 131 5.68 4.12 -8.56
N SER A 132 6.34 4.40 -9.68
CA SER A 132 7.73 3.98 -9.97
C SER A 132 8.65 5.18 -10.10
#